data_d5c60c7cd75827dddbc9a2966cf77f31
#
_entry.id   d5c60c7cd75827dddbc9a2966cf77f31
#
_cell.length_a   1.000
_cell.length_b   1.000
_cell.length_c   1.000
_cell.angle_alpha   90.00
_cell.angle_beta   90.00
_cell.angle_gamma   90.00
#
_symmetry.space_group_name_H-M   'P 1'
#
loop_
_entity.id
_entity.type
_entity.pdbx_description
1 polymer ?
#
loop_
_entity_poly.entity_id
_entity_poly.type
_entity_poly.pdbx_seq_one_letter_code
_entity_poly.pdbx_strand_id
1 'polypeptide(L)'
;MNDNQEKIIKLAKQKDISKMSFREIGRELGITNPQTVIYHLGQLKKKGLLYLDTKKRQRVSKPKAFTVDNFFNIPVLGSANCGPATELAQEHIQGYLKISQKSVGRSRPDGLIAIKAVGDSLNNAKVGNSKESIDDGDYVIVDCKQQPSDGDYVLSIIDEAANFKKFFKDNKKHEIRLASESKREIPPIILHESDLNNSGYMVNGVAVRVIKN
;
A
#
# COMPACT_ATOMS: atom_id res chain seq x y z
N MET A 1 -11.66 -2.72 -13.13
CA MET A 1 -10.98 -3.51 -14.18
C MET A 1 -12.06 -4.41 -14.77
N ASN A 2 -12.07 -4.73 -16.08
CA ASN A 2 -13.10 -5.63 -16.60
C ASN A 2 -12.54 -7.07 -16.66
N ASP A 3 -13.44 -8.06 -16.78
CA ASP A 3 -13.14 -9.50 -16.75
C ASP A 3 -12.02 -9.91 -17.75
N ASN A 4 -12.03 -9.36 -18.96
CA ASN A 4 -11.00 -9.65 -19.96
C ASN A 4 -9.61 -9.10 -19.56
N GLN A 5 -9.54 -7.96 -18.89
CA GLN A 5 -8.28 -7.40 -18.40
C GLN A 5 -7.71 -8.26 -17.28
N GLU A 6 -8.55 -8.78 -16.39
CA GLU A 6 -8.14 -9.70 -15.31
C GLU A 6 -7.62 -11.01 -15.86
N LYS A 7 -8.32 -11.60 -16.83
CA LYS A 7 -7.89 -12.80 -17.52
C LYS A 7 -6.54 -12.63 -18.21
N ILE A 8 -6.31 -11.49 -18.87
CA ILE A 8 -5.02 -11.19 -19.52
C ILE A 8 -3.90 -11.10 -18.49
N ILE A 9 -4.11 -10.42 -17.36
CA ILE A 9 -3.11 -10.32 -16.28
C ILE A 9 -2.83 -11.71 -15.70
N LYS A 10 -3.86 -12.52 -15.46
CA LYS A 10 -3.70 -13.89 -14.95
C LYS A 10 -2.89 -14.75 -15.91
N LEU A 11 -3.18 -14.67 -17.20
CA LEU A 11 -2.42 -15.38 -18.24
C LEU A 11 -0.95 -14.91 -18.28
N ALA A 12 -0.70 -13.59 -18.18
CA ALA A 12 0.64 -13.02 -18.19
C ALA A 12 1.50 -13.44 -16.97
N LYS A 13 0.86 -13.82 -15.85
CA LYS A 13 1.55 -14.37 -14.68
C LYS A 13 1.93 -15.84 -14.85
N GLN A 14 1.21 -16.57 -15.70
CA GLN A 14 1.40 -18.01 -15.90
C GLN A 14 2.26 -18.32 -17.13
N LYS A 15 2.15 -17.51 -18.16
CA LYS A 15 2.82 -17.71 -19.47
C LYS A 15 3.46 -16.42 -19.96
N ASP A 16 4.54 -16.55 -20.71
CA ASP A 16 5.18 -15.41 -21.39
C ASP A 16 4.36 -15.01 -22.63
N ILE A 17 3.34 -14.13 -22.41
CA ILE A 17 2.45 -13.68 -23.48
C ILE A 17 3.16 -12.78 -24.53
N SER A 18 4.44 -12.35 -24.32
CA SER A 18 5.19 -11.58 -25.32
C SER A 18 5.54 -12.41 -26.54
N LYS A 19 5.64 -13.73 -26.35
CA LYS A 19 5.93 -14.69 -27.42
C LYS A 19 4.68 -15.15 -28.17
N MET A 20 3.50 -14.87 -27.59
CA MET A 20 2.23 -15.30 -28.15
C MET A 20 1.68 -14.27 -29.13
N SER A 21 1.09 -14.71 -30.23
CA SER A 21 0.32 -13.84 -31.10
C SER A 21 -0.98 -13.37 -30.41
N PHE A 22 -1.55 -12.27 -30.83
CA PHE A 22 -2.84 -11.81 -30.28
C PHE A 22 -3.98 -12.82 -30.49
N ARG A 23 -3.89 -13.64 -31.55
CA ARG A 23 -4.83 -14.74 -31.82
C ARG A 23 -4.67 -15.89 -30.83
N GLU A 24 -3.42 -16.22 -30.45
CA GLU A 24 -3.14 -17.24 -29.43
C GLU A 24 -3.58 -16.78 -28.05
N ILE A 25 -3.30 -15.53 -27.68
CA ILE A 25 -3.80 -14.92 -26.43
C ILE A 25 -5.34 -14.96 -26.41
N GLY A 26 -5.99 -14.58 -27.50
CA GLY A 26 -7.44 -14.63 -27.61
C GLY A 26 -7.99 -16.03 -27.43
N ARG A 27 -7.37 -17.03 -28.04
CA ARG A 27 -7.78 -18.43 -27.95
C ARG A 27 -7.67 -18.98 -26.51
N GLU A 28 -6.60 -18.66 -25.79
CA GLU A 28 -6.40 -19.04 -24.38
C GLU A 28 -7.42 -18.39 -23.44
N LEU A 29 -7.93 -17.21 -23.80
CA LEU A 29 -8.87 -16.45 -22.98
C LEU A 29 -10.33 -16.56 -23.41
N GLY A 30 -10.62 -17.31 -24.50
CA GLY A 30 -11.96 -17.38 -25.08
C GLY A 30 -12.41 -16.08 -25.78
N ILE A 31 -11.46 -15.24 -26.21
CA ILE A 31 -11.73 -13.99 -26.94
C ILE A 31 -11.55 -14.24 -28.44
N THR A 32 -12.65 -14.29 -29.18
CA THR A 32 -12.64 -14.59 -30.62
C THR A 32 -12.02 -13.50 -31.48
N ASN A 33 -12.19 -12.23 -31.11
CA ASN A 33 -11.69 -11.11 -31.87
C ASN A 33 -10.30 -10.63 -31.37
N PRO A 34 -9.23 -10.76 -32.17
CA PRO A 34 -7.89 -10.28 -31.79
C PRO A 34 -7.82 -8.78 -31.50
N GLN A 35 -8.68 -7.96 -32.09
CA GLN A 35 -8.73 -6.52 -31.84
C GLN A 35 -9.17 -6.22 -30.39
N THR A 36 -10.03 -7.04 -29.82
CA THR A 36 -10.42 -6.97 -28.40
C THR A 36 -9.22 -7.21 -27.48
N VAL A 37 -8.37 -8.18 -27.83
CA VAL A 37 -7.11 -8.45 -27.07
C VAL A 37 -6.18 -7.24 -27.17
N ILE A 38 -5.98 -6.68 -28.37
CA ILE A 38 -5.13 -5.49 -28.60
C ILE A 38 -5.65 -4.29 -27.78
N TYR A 39 -6.95 -4.06 -27.81
CA TYR A 39 -7.59 -2.98 -27.05
C TYR A 39 -7.33 -3.12 -25.55
N HIS A 40 -7.58 -4.31 -24.97
CA HIS A 40 -7.39 -4.54 -23.54
C HIS A 40 -5.92 -4.48 -23.13
N LEU A 41 -5.00 -5.00 -23.94
CA LEU A 41 -3.56 -4.85 -23.72
C LEU A 41 -3.15 -3.37 -23.73
N GLY A 42 -3.69 -2.58 -24.67
CA GLY A 42 -3.48 -1.13 -24.72
C GLY A 42 -3.99 -0.40 -23.49
N GLN A 43 -5.16 -0.79 -22.97
CA GLN A 43 -5.72 -0.23 -21.74
C GLN A 43 -4.89 -0.61 -20.50
N LEU A 44 -4.43 -1.86 -20.42
CA LEU A 44 -3.57 -2.33 -19.34
C LEU A 44 -2.21 -1.61 -19.36
N LYS A 45 -1.66 -1.35 -20.56
CA LYS A 45 -0.45 -0.54 -20.73
C LYS A 45 -0.65 0.89 -20.26
N LYS A 46 -1.77 1.55 -20.65
CA LYS A 46 -2.10 2.92 -20.20
C LYS A 46 -2.27 3.01 -18.67
N LYS A 47 -2.80 1.96 -18.05
CA LYS A 47 -2.97 1.87 -16.58
C LYS A 47 -1.67 1.48 -15.85
N GLY A 48 -0.56 1.23 -16.57
CA GLY A 48 0.70 0.76 -15.99
C GLY A 48 0.63 -0.64 -15.37
N LEU A 49 -0.40 -1.43 -15.70
CA LEU A 49 -0.62 -2.77 -15.15
C LEU A 49 0.06 -3.88 -15.96
N LEU A 50 0.41 -3.59 -17.22
CA LEU A 50 1.10 -4.52 -18.11
C LEU A 50 1.94 -3.74 -19.11
N TYR A 51 3.22 -4.10 -19.26
CA TYR A 51 4.10 -3.53 -20.27
C TYR A 51 4.48 -4.59 -21.30
N LEU A 52 4.08 -4.36 -22.55
CA LEU A 52 4.46 -5.16 -23.73
C LEU A 52 5.36 -4.31 -24.62
N ASP A 53 6.62 -4.69 -24.80
CA ASP A 53 7.47 -4.07 -25.81
C ASP A 53 7.14 -4.65 -27.18
N THR A 54 6.23 -4.00 -27.90
CA THR A 54 5.75 -4.42 -29.23
C THR A 54 6.73 -4.10 -30.36
N LYS A 55 7.81 -3.33 -30.11
CA LYS A 55 8.76 -2.93 -31.14
C LYS A 55 9.86 -3.96 -31.43
N LYS A 56 9.99 -5.03 -30.64
CA LYS A 56 11.02 -6.07 -30.79
C LYS A 56 10.53 -7.40 -31.38
N ARG A 57 9.54 -7.37 -32.28
CA ARG A 57 9.11 -8.58 -33.01
C ARG A 57 10.09 -9.01 -34.12
N GLN A 58 11.21 -8.32 -34.30
CA GLN A 58 12.27 -8.73 -35.25
C GLN A 58 13.60 -8.90 -34.53
N ARG A 59 14.07 -10.16 -34.59
CA ARG A 59 15.41 -10.70 -34.22
C ARG A 59 15.53 -11.25 -32.80
N VAL A 60 15.84 -12.54 -32.84
CA VAL A 60 16.25 -13.45 -31.78
C VAL A 60 17.27 -12.80 -30.83
N SER A 61 16.81 -12.40 -29.68
CA SER A 61 17.64 -12.28 -28.50
C SER A 61 16.80 -12.73 -27.30
N LYS A 62 17.44 -13.45 -26.37
CA LYS A 62 16.80 -14.09 -25.21
C LYS A 62 15.71 -13.21 -24.60
N PRO A 63 14.48 -13.76 -24.35
CA PRO A 63 13.38 -12.95 -23.86
C PRO A 63 13.74 -12.38 -22.50
N LYS A 64 13.67 -11.05 -22.36
CA LYS A 64 13.54 -10.45 -21.03
C LYS A 64 12.19 -10.90 -20.49
N ALA A 65 12.22 -11.56 -19.35
CA ALA A 65 11.02 -11.94 -18.62
C ALA A 65 10.04 -10.75 -18.55
N PHE A 66 8.76 -11.02 -18.68
CA PHE A 66 7.72 -10.03 -18.38
C PHE A 66 7.98 -9.46 -17.00
N THR A 67 8.38 -8.22 -16.93
CA THR A 67 8.28 -7.51 -15.68
C THR A 67 6.80 -7.19 -15.50
N VAL A 68 6.09 -8.02 -14.74
CA VAL A 68 4.95 -7.53 -13.97
C VAL A 68 5.46 -6.25 -13.32
N ASP A 69 4.76 -5.16 -13.52
CA ASP A 69 5.18 -3.85 -13.02
C ASP A 69 5.60 -4.04 -11.55
N ASN A 70 6.90 -3.90 -11.26
CA ASN A 70 7.45 -4.06 -9.91
C ASN A 70 6.98 -2.93 -8.98
N PHE A 71 5.88 -2.27 -9.33
CA PHE A 71 5.29 -1.18 -8.63
C PHE A 71 3.89 -1.53 -8.12
N PHE A 72 3.59 -1.04 -6.93
CA PHE A 72 2.25 -1.02 -6.36
C PHE A 72 1.62 0.36 -6.54
N ASN A 73 0.32 0.39 -6.75
CA ASN A 73 -0.50 1.58 -6.59
C ASN A 73 -1.19 1.48 -5.23
N ILE A 74 -0.63 2.15 -4.24
CA ILE A 74 -1.14 2.15 -2.86
C ILE A 74 -2.15 3.28 -2.74
N PRO A 75 -3.39 3.03 -2.27
CA PRO A 75 -4.39 4.06 -2.10
C PRO A 75 -3.93 5.07 -1.05
N VAL A 76 -4.03 6.35 -1.37
CA VAL A 76 -3.81 7.46 -0.45
C VAL A 76 -5.14 7.83 0.16
N LEU A 77 -5.25 7.71 1.48
CA LEU A 77 -6.44 8.08 2.25
C LEU A 77 -6.26 9.46 2.86
N GLY A 78 -7.36 10.21 2.95
CA GLY A 78 -7.37 11.51 3.62
C GLY A 78 -7.26 11.39 5.13
N SER A 79 -6.67 12.40 5.78
CA SER A 79 -6.48 12.44 7.23
C SER A 79 -7.77 12.60 8.05
N ALA A 80 -8.90 12.86 7.43
CA ALA A 80 -10.07 13.42 8.10
C ALA A 80 -11.18 12.42 8.49
N ASN A 81 -11.12 11.16 8.05
CA ASN A 81 -12.19 10.20 8.35
C ASN A 81 -11.61 8.86 8.83
N CYS A 82 -11.68 8.66 10.10
CA CYS A 82 -10.98 7.64 10.84
C CYS A 82 -11.90 6.50 11.29
N GLY A 83 -12.49 5.77 10.36
CA GLY A 83 -13.10 4.47 10.60
C GLY A 83 -12.11 3.31 10.45
N PRO A 84 -12.57 2.04 10.52
CA PRO A 84 -11.73 0.88 10.25
C PRO A 84 -11.09 0.98 8.87
N ALA A 85 -9.78 0.75 8.78
CA ALA A 85 -9.01 0.89 7.53
C ALA A 85 -9.57 0.05 6.36
N THR A 86 -10.29 -1.03 6.65
CA THR A 86 -10.95 -1.90 5.66
C THR A 86 -12.19 -1.27 5.03
N GLU A 87 -12.90 -0.41 5.75
CA GLU A 87 -14.11 0.28 5.25
C GLU A 87 -13.75 1.63 4.60
N LEU A 88 -12.77 2.34 5.16
CA LEU A 88 -12.28 3.62 4.63
C LEU A 88 -11.58 3.51 3.27
N ALA A 89 -10.98 2.35 2.99
CA ALA A 89 -10.25 2.14 1.74
C ALA A 89 -11.12 2.21 0.48
N GLN A 90 -12.43 2.19 0.60
CA GLN A 90 -13.34 2.23 -0.56
C GLN A 90 -14.01 3.59 -0.78
N GLU A 91 -14.20 4.40 0.26
CA GLU A 91 -15.03 5.61 0.16
C GLU A 91 -14.27 6.94 0.07
N HIS A 92 -12.99 7.00 0.50
CA HIS A 92 -12.26 8.27 0.62
C HIS A 92 -10.85 8.26 0.02
N ILE A 93 -10.64 7.55 -1.10
CA ILE A 93 -9.35 7.54 -1.81
C ILE A 93 -9.13 8.91 -2.47
N GLN A 94 -8.11 9.65 -2.00
CA GLN A 94 -7.68 10.92 -2.60
C GLN A 94 -6.80 10.73 -3.84
N GLY A 95 -6.23 9.54 -4.02
CA GLY A 95 -5.35 9.21 -5.13
C GLY A 95 -4.61 7.91 -4.90
N TYR A 96 -3.56 7.68 -5.68
CA TYR A 96 -2.71 6.49 -5.55
C TYR A 96 -1.24 6.89 -5.56
N LEU A 97 -0.49 6.36 -4.61
CA LEU A 97 0.97 6.46 -4.58
C LEU A 97 1.57 5.26 -5.32
N LYS A 98 2.34 5.54 -6.39
CA LYS A 98 3.06 4.50 -7.13
C LYS A 98 4.41 4.24 -6.50
N ILE A 99 4.61 3.06 -5.93
CA ILE A 99 5.81 2.69 -5.18
C ILE A 99 6.39 1.35 -5.65
N SER A 100 7.72 1.24 -5.68
CA SER A 100 8.40 -0.01 -6.03
C SER A 100 8.15 -1.08 -4.96
N GLN A 101 7.89 -2.33 -5.39
CA GLN A 101 7.79 -3.50 -4.51
C GLN A 101 9.01 -3.66 -3.59
N LYS A 102 10.21 -3.40 -4.13
CA LYS A 102 11.46 -3.46 -3.36
C LYS A 102 11.51 -2.44 -2.23
N SER A 103 10.91 -1.27 -2.43
CA SER A 103 10.87 -0.22 -1.39
C SER A 103 10.01 -0.61 -0.19
N VAL A 104 9.02 -1.47 -0.38
CA VAL A 104 8.14 -1.95 0.70
C VAL A 104 8.57 -3.32 1.22
N GLY A 105 9.46 -4.01 0.48
CA GLY A 105 9.94 -5.35 0.84
C GLY A 105 8.88 -6.46 0.73
N ARG A 106 7.83 -6.25 -0.08
CA ARG A 106 6.70 -7.18 -0.23
C ARG A 106 6.42 -7.49 -1.69
N SER A 107 5.83 -8.65 -1.92
CA SER A 107 5.38 -9.10 -3.25
C SER A 107 3.94 -8.74 -3.58
N ARG A 108 3.14 -8.28 -2.60
CA ARG A 108 1.73 -7.93 -2.75
C ARG A 108 1.38 -6.65 -1.97
N PRO A 109 0.49 -5.78 -2.50
CA PRO A 109 0.07 -4.55 -1.85
C PRO A 109 -1.10 -4.73 -0.87
N ASP A 110 -1.61 -5.96 -0.71
CA ASP A 110 -2.83 -6.22 0.04
C ASP A 110 -2.71 -5.74 1.50
N GLY A 111 -3.60 -4.86 1.90
CA GLY A 111 -3.62 -4.26 3.24
C GLY A 111 -2.66 -3.08 3.43
N LEU A 112 -2.02 -2.60 2.35
CA LEU A 112 -1.24 -1.38 2.40
C LEU A 112 -2.11 -0.17 2.04
N ILE A 113 -1.97 0.87 2.84
CA ILE A 113 -2.53 2.21 2.59
C ILE A 113 -1.42 3.25 2.73
N ALA A 114 -1.61 4.42 2.16
CA ALA A 114 -0.75 5.58 2.35
C ALA A 114 -1.54 6.69 3.04
N ILE A 115 -0.96 7.27 4.08
CA ILE A 115 -1.54 8.42 4.80
C ILE A 115 -0.55 9.57 4.71
N LYS A 116 -1.02 10.76 4.39
CA LYS A 116 -0.22 11.97 4.47
C LYS A 116 -0.10 12.40 5.93
N ALA A 117 1.13 12.46 6.44
CA ALA A 117 1.40 12.89 7.80
C ALA A 117 1.13 14.39 7.98
N VAL A 118 0.62 14.74 9.14
CA VAL A 118 0.41 16.13 9.57
C VAL A 118 1.03 16.33 10.94
N GLY A 119 1.85 17.39 11.06
CA GLY A 119 2.53 17.75 12.31
C GLY A 119 3.89 17.08 12.47
N ASP A 120 4.47 17.23 13.65
CA ASP A 120 5.87 16.94 13.95
C ASP A 120 6.07 15.93 15.11
N SER A 121 5.03 15.21 15.47
CA SER A 121 5.07 14.30 16.63
C SER A 121 6.03 13.11 16.48
N LEU A 122 6.48 12.81 15.26
CA LEU A 122 7.40 11.72 14.92
C LEU A 122 8.58 12.16 14.04
N ASN A 123 8.97 13.43 14.12
CA ASN A 123 10.09 13.97 13.34
C ASN A 123 11.49 13.50 13.81
N ASN A 124 11.54 12.65 14.82
CA ASN A 124 12.74 11.95 15.28
C ASN A 124 12.56 10.42 15.24
N ALA A 125 11.47 9.93 14.63
CA ALA A 125 11.17 8.50 14.47
C ALA A 125 12.20 7.79 13.58
N LYS A 126 12.18 6.45 13.64
CA LYS A 126 13.03 5.56 12.83
C LYS A 126 12.19 4.45 12.21
N VAL A 127 11.37 4.81 11.22
CA VAL A 127 10.40 3.89 10.61
C VAL A 127 11.06 2.95 9.63
N GLY A 128 10.71 1.68 9.72
CA GLY A 128 11.10 0.64 8.78
C GLY A 128 12.62 0.43 8.69
N ASN A 129 13.04 -0.27 7.65
CA ASN A 129 14.46 -0.60 7.43
C ASN A 129 15.33 0.61 7.10
N SER A 130 14.75 1.64 6.51
CA SER A 130 15.44 2.91 6.18
C SER A 130 15.63 3.83 7.36
N LYS A 131 14.98 3.56 8.50
CA LYS A 131 15.03 4.35 9.73
C LYS A 131 14.71 5.84 9.47
N GLU A 132 13.71 6.11 8.64
CA GLU A 132 13.31 7.47 8.29
C GLU A 132 12.37 8.06 9.35
N SER A 133 12.51 9.36 9.60
CA SER A 133 11.56 10.16 10.38
C SER A 133 10.26 10.35 9.64
N ILE A 134 9.20 10.69 10.36
CA ILE A 134 7.94 11.15 9.78
C ILE A 134 7.85 12.67 10.00
N ASP A 135 8.01 13.42 8.93
CA ASP A 135 7.89 14.87 8.93
C ASP A 135 6.53 15.30 8.35
N ASP A 136 6.16 16.55 8.59
CA ASP A 136 4.93 17.13 8.04
C ASP A 136 4.89 17.04 6.51
N GLY A 137 3.80 16.53 5.98
CA GLY A 137 3.60 16.37 4.54
C GLY A 137 4.12 15.06 3.94
N ASP A 138 4.89 14.25 4.66
CA ASP A 138 5.37 12.95 4.20
C ASP A 138 4.22 11.96 3.98
N TYR A 139 4.42 10.99 3.07
CA TYR A 139 3.51 9.86 2.93
C TYR A 139 4.02 8.68 3.76
N VAL A 140 3.19 8.21 4.69
CA VAL A 140 3.47 7.02 5.51
C VAL A 140 2.73 5.83 4.95
N ILE A 141 3.46 4.78 4.58
CA ILE A 141 2.87 3.50 4.17
C ILE A 141 2.57 2.69 5.41
N VAL A 142 1.30 2.34 5.59
CA VAL A 142 0.78 1.59 6.72
C VAL A 142 0.33 0.22 6.26
N ASP A 143 0.72 -0.80 7.02
CA ASP A 143 0.21 -2.16 6.87
C ASP A 143 -0.93 -2.40 7.86
N CYS A 144 -2.15 -2.43 7.33
CA CYS A 144 -3.36 -2.64 8.13
C CYS A 144 -3.55 -4.10 8.60
N LYS A 145 -2.74 -5.02 8.10
CA LYS A 145 -2.80 -6.46 8.50
C LYS A 145 -1.78 -6.81 9.59
N GLN A 146 -0.80 -5.94 9.81
CA GLN A 146 0.23 -6.17 10.80
C GLN A 146 -0.29 -5.79 12.19
N GLN A 147 -0.21 -6.74 13.12
CA GLN A 147 -0.47 -6.46 14.54
C GLN A 147 0.72 -5.68 15.13
N PRO A 148 0.48 -4.64 15.94
CA PRO A 148 1.54 -3.86 16.53
C PRO A 148 2.29 -4.62 17.61
N SER A 149 3.59 -4.38 17.70
CA SER A 149 4.49 -4.80 18.76
C SER A 149 5.07 -3.58 19.46
N ASP A 150 5.61 -3.77 20.67
CA ASP A 150 6.26 -2.69 21.41
C ASP A 150 7.37 -2.03 20.60
N GLY A 151 7.30 -0.71 20.51
CA GLY A 151 8.23 0.09 19.74
C GLY A 151 7.85 0.34 18.29
N ASP A 152 6.79 -0.31 17.76
CA ASP A 152 6.28 -0.01 16.43
C ASP A 152 5.65 1.38 16.36
N TYR A 153 5.75 2.01 15.18
CA TYR A 153 4.99 3.22 14.88
C TYR A 153 3.66 2.82 14.27
N VAL A 154 2.58 3.24 14.90
CA VAL A 154 1.23 2.84 14.50
C VAL A 154 0.40 4.02 14.02
N LEU A 155 -0.50 3.75 13.09
CA LEU A 155 -1.64 4.60 12.82
C LEU A 155 -2.75 4.21 13.80
N SER A 156 -3.10 5.10 14.69
CA SER A 156 -4.19 4.90 15.65
C SER A 156 -5.26 5.97 15.50
N ILE A 157 -6.47 5.61 15.89
CA ILE A 157 -7.61 6.51 15.95
C ILE A 157 -8.03 6.63 17.40
N ILE A 158 -8.18 7.85 17.87
CA ILE A 158 -8.65 8.20 19.21
C ILE A 158 -9.64 9.33 19.03
N ASP A 159 -10.86 9.15 19.51
CA ASP A 159 -11.93 10.14 19.41
C ASP A 159 -12.08 10.68 17.97
N GLU A 160 -12.16 9.78 17.01
CA GLU A 160 -12.26 10.06 15.56
C GLU A 160 -11.05 10.77 14.94
N ALA A 161 -9.97 11.02 15.69
CA ALA A 161 -8.75 11.65 15.19
C ALA A 161 -7.66 10.62 14.90
N ALA A 162 -7.12 10.64 13.66
CA ALA A 162 -5.99 9.80 13.27
C ALA A 162 -4.67 10.35 13.81
N ASN A 163 -3.87 9.46 14.40
CA ASN A 163 -2.59 9.81 15.00
C ASN A 163 -1.52 8.79 14.61
N PHE A 164 -0.31 9.28 14.29
CA PHE A 164 0.88 8.44 14.26
C PHE A 164 1.63 8.56 15.59
N LYS A 165 1.83 7.44 16.26
CA LYS A 165 2.54 7.37 17.55
C LYS A 165 3.36 6.09 17.64
N LYS A 166 4.32 6.07 18.55
CA LYS A 166 5.07 4.88 18.93
C LYS A 166 4.28 4.11 19.97
N PHE A 167 4.02 2.84 19.68
CA PHE A 167 3.16 1.95 20.47
C PHE A 167 3.95 1.21 21.53
N PHE A 168 3.38 1.12 22.73
CA PHE A 168 3.85 0.26 23.81
C PHE A 168 2.66 -0.30 24.58
N LYS A 169 2.73 -1.61 24.91
CA LYS A 169 1.70 -2.27 25.71
C LYS A 169 2.30 -2.79 27.01
N ASP A 170 1.79 -2.33 28.14
CA ASP A 170 2.13 -2.85 29.47
C ASP A 170 1.04 -3.81 29.96
N ASN A 171 1.26 -5.10 29.80
CA ASN A 171 0.31 -6.13 30.22
C ASN A 171 0.13 -6.21 31.73
N LYS A 172 1.10 -5.73 32.54
CA LYS A 172 0.99 -5.74 34.00
C LYS A 172 0.11 -4.63 34.51
N LYS A 173 0.15 -3.48 33.86
CA LYS A 173 -0.66 -2.32 34.21
C LYS A 173 -1.98 -2.25 33.43
N HIS A 174 -2.17 -3.14 32.47
CA HIS A 174 -3.31 -3.08 31.53
C HIS A 174 -3.39 -1.74 30.79
N GLU A 175 -2.23 -1.22 30.38
CA GLU A 175 -2.11 0.09 29.73
C GLU A 175 -1.52 -0.02 28.33
N ILE A 176 -1.98 0.86 27.45
CA ILE A 176 -1.36 1.16 26.16
C ILE A 176 -0.82 2.58 26.25
N ARG A 177 0.45 2.75 25.92
CA ARG A 177 1.10 4.05 25.83
C ARG A 177 1.41 4.37 24.39
N LEU A 178 0.93 5.49 23.91
CA LEU A 178 1.20 6.05 22.59
C LEU A 178 2.12 7.25 22.75
N ALA A 179 3.39 7.06 22.45
CA ALA A 179 4.43 8.07 22.65
C ALA A 179 4.74 8.82 21.36
N SER A 180 5.01 10.10 21.47
CA SER A 180 5.65 10.88 20.42
C SER A 180 7.16 10.62 20.43
N GLU A 181 7.79 10.66 19.27
CA GLU A 181 9.25 10.63 19.12
C GLU A 181 9.65 11.84 18.29
N SER A 182 9.63 12.99 18.95
CA SER A 182 9.82 14.31 18.37
C SER A 182 11.04 15.00 18.96
N LYS A 183 11.55 16.00 18.24
CA LYS A 183 12.55 16.94 18.75
C LYS A 183 11.98 17.84 19.84
N ARG A 184 10.65 17.97 19.92
CA ARG A 184 9.94 18.65 21.01
C ARG A 184 9.44 17.63 22.02
N GLU A 185 9.38 18.04 23.28
CA GLU A 185 8.77 17.22 24.31
C GLU A 185 7.24 17.26 24.15
N ILE A 186 6.65 16.12 23.87
CA ILE A 186 5.21 15.94 23.70
C ILE A 186 4.78 14.82 24.64
N PRO A 187 3.85 15.08 25.59
CA PRO A 187 3.38 14.05 26.51
C PRO A 187 2.78 12.85 25.78
N PRO A 188 2.96 11.64 26.32
CA PRO A 188 2.34 10.45 25.77
C PRO A 188 0.84 10.42 26.06
N ILE A 189 0.10 9.70 25.21
CA ILE A 189 -1.29 9.33 25.46
C ILE A 189 -1.26 7.99 26.19
N ILE A 190 -1.94 7.90 27.33
CA ILE A 190 -2.08 6.68 28.12
C ILE A 190 -3.54 6.25 28.07
N LEU A 191 -3.75 5.00 27.64
CA LEU A 191 -5.08 4.37 27.54
C LEU A 191 -5.09 3.14 28.42
N HIS A 192 -6.07 3.01 29.29
CA HIS A 192 -6.27 1.81 30.07
C HIS A 192 -7.09 0.79 29.26
N GLU A 193 -6.83 -0.51 29.41
CA GLU A 193 -7.53 -1.55 28.63
C GLU A 193 -9.06 -1.51 28.83
N SER A 194 -9.55 -1.10 29.99
CA SER A 194 -11.00 -0.90 30.23
C SER A 194 -11.62 0.19 29.36
N ASP A 195 -10.83 1.16 28.92
CA ASP A 195 -11.32 2.30 28.14
C ASP A 195 -11.41 1.94 26.65
N LEU A 196 -10.70 0.89 26.22
CA LEU A 196 -10.69 0.45 24.83
C LEU A 196 -12.07 0.02 24.32
N ASN A 197 -12.93 -0.47 25.21
CA ASN A 197 -14.29 -0.89 24.87
C ASN A 197 -15.26 0.29 24.70
N ASN A 198 -14.91 1.48 25.20
CA ASN A 198 -15.79 2.66 25.24
C ASN A 198 -15.21 3.89 24.53
N SER A 199 -13.93 3.91 24.19
CA SER A 199 -13.21 5.15 23.83
C SER A 199 -13.04 5.40 22.34
N GLY A 200 -13.64 4.62 21.46
CA GLY A 200 -13.40 4.81 20.01
C GLY A 200 -11.93 4.66 19.62
N TYR A 201 -11.09 4.01 20.45
CA TYR A 201 -9.69 3.75 20.14
C TYR A 201 -9.55 2.54 19.21
N MET A 202 -8.77 2.73 18.16
CA MET A 202 -8.47 1.67 17.22
C MET A 202 -7.03 1.80 16.71
N VAL A 203 -6.30 0.69 16.58
CA VAL A 203 -5.06 0.62 15.81
C VAL A 203 -5.39 0.17 14.39
N ASN A 204 -5.14 1.03 13.42
CA ASN A 204 -5.43 0.75 12.00
C ASN A 204 -4.26 0.11 11.25
N GLY A 205 -3.10 -0.02 11.88
CA GLY A 205 -1.95 -0.71 11.31
C GLY A 205 -0.61 -0.13 11.73
N VAL A 206 0.45 -0.75 11.21
CA VAL A 206 1.83 -0.41 11.52
C VAL A 206 2.47 0.35 10.35
N ALA A 207 3.16 1.44 10.65
CA ALA A 207 3.94 2.21 9.68
C ALA A 207 5.17 1.39 9.24
N VAL A 208 5.24 1.05 7.96
CA VAL A 208 6.30 0.18 7.42
C VAL A 208 7.32 0.94 6.55
N ARG A 209 6.94 2.09 6.02
CA ARG A 209 7.80 2.91 5.18
C ARG A 209 7.35 4.37 5.19
N VAL A 210 8.31 5.29 5.09
CA VAL A 210 8.06 6.71 4.85
C VAL A 210 8.54 7.06 3.44
N ILE A 211 7.76 7.85 2.74
CA ILE A 211 8.11 8.46 1.46
C ILE A 211 8.13 9.97 1.68
N LYS A 212 9.29 10.53 1.57
CA LYS A 212 9.51 11.97 1.73
C LYS A 212 8.82 12.75 0.61
N ASN A 213 8.19 13.85 0.97
CA ASN A 213 7.50 14.74 0.05
C ASN A 213 8.48 15.78 -0.51
#